data_e122f9c8afc83e2c57dbee1f8582fd00
#
_entry.id   e122f9c8afc83e2c57dbee1f8582fd00
#
_cell.length_a   1.000
_cell.length_b   1.000
_cell.length_c   1.000
_cell.angle_alpha   90.00
_cell.angle_beta   90.00
_cell.angle_gamma   90.00
#
_symmetry.space_group_name_H-M   'P 1'
#
loop_
_entity.id
_entity.type
_entity.pdbx_description
1 polymer ?
#
loop_
_entity_poly.entity_id
_entity_poly.type
_entity_poly.pdbx_seq_one_letter_code
_entity_poly.pdbx_strand_id
1 'polypeptide(L)'
;MGSIRTQGKEFGKFKLTAGKFYGDAVKDKGIQTSQDARFYGLSSKFEPFTNKDKPLVIQFTVKHEQNIDCGGGYLKVFDCSLDQKDMHGESPSLVMFGPDICGPGTKKVHVIFNYKSQNHLIKKEIRCKDDVFSHLYTLIVKPDNTYEVLIDNEKAQSGELEEDWDMLPPKKIKDPDASKPDDWDDRATIPDPDDTKPEDWDQPEHIPDPDATKPEDWDDEMDGEWEPPMIDNPDYKGEWKPKQIDNPDYKGPWHHPEIDNPEYTADPELYKYDEICSVGLDLWQVKSGTIFDNFLVGDDIEEAKRIGEETWGATKDEAKKMKDAQDEEERKKAEEEAKAAEDSKEDKGWAMQGKVWSG
;
A
#
# COMPACT_ATOMS: atom_id res chain seq x y z
N MET A 1 12.26 -19.70 26.05
CA MET A 1 12.50 -19.06 24.74
C MET A 1 13.20 -20.05 23.81
N GLY A 2 12.54 -20.49 22.78
CA GLY A 2 13.09 -21.41 21.82
C GLY A 2 13.58 -20.68 20.58
N SER A 3 14.86 -20.73 20.32
CA SER A 3 15.42 -20.26 19.06
C SER A 3 15.39 -21.38 18.04
N ILE A 4 15.11 -21.06 16.79
CA ILE A 4 14.78 -22.07 15.84
C ILE A 4 15.46 -21.95 14.53
N ARG A 5 15.62 -23.08 13.89
CA ARG A 5 16.26 -23.22 12.62
C ARG A 5 15.48 -24.07 11.68
N THR A 6 15.39 -23.66 10.45
CA THR A 6 14.98 -24.49 9.33
C THR A 6 16.19 -25.18 8.72
N GLN A 7 16.03 -26.44 8.37
CA GLN A 7 17.08 -27.21 7.72
C GLN A 7 17.47 -26.60 6.35
N GLY A 8 18.77 -26.42 6.14
CA GLY A 8 19.35 -26.08 4.83
C GLY A 8 19.38 -24.60 4.44
N LYS A 9 18.90 -23.66 5.27
CA LYS A 9 19.05 -22.23 5.05
C LYS A 9 19.82 -21.57 6.18
N GLU A 10 20.71 -20.66 5.83
CA GLU A 10 21.42 -19.83 6.81
C GLU A 10 20.53 -18.66 7.21
N PHE A 11 19.94 -18.72 8.41
CA PHE A 11 19.12 -17.65 9.00
C PHE A 11 20.00 -16.56 9.59
N GLY A 12 19.49 -15.32 9.52
CA GLY A 12 20.10 -14.19 10.19
C GLY A 12 20.07 -14.33 11.71
N LYS A 13 21.03 -13.71 12.37
CA LYS A 13 21.17 -13.71 13.84
C LYS A 13 20.50 -12.48 14.43
N PHE A 14 19.76 -12.70 15.51
CA PHE A 14 19.28 -11.62 16.36
C PHE A 14 20.33 -11.23 17.41
N LYS A 15 20.32 -9.96 17.81
CA LYS A 15 21.08 -9.41 18.92
C LYS A 15 20.12 -8.79 19.92
N LEU A 16 20.43 -8.86 21.19
CA LEU A 16 19.70 -8.13 22.24
C LEU A 16 20.34 -6.76 22.43
N THR A 17 19.63 -5.68 22.12
CA THR A 17 20.14 -4.31 22.17
C THR A 17 19.01 -3.28 22.22
N ALA A 18 19.28 -2.11 22.82
CA ALA A 18 18.39 -0.95 22.75
C ALA A 18 18.60 -0.13 21.45
N GLY A 19 19.61 -0.49 20.64
CA GLY A 19 19.94 0.21 19.42
C GLY A 19 20.87 1.41 19.62
N LYS A 20 20.89 2.29 18.64
CA LYS A 20 21.77 3.48 18.60
C LYS A 20 21.23 4.65 19.41
N PHE A 21 19.94 4.72 19.59
CA PHE A 21 19.24 5.70 20.41
C PHE A 21 18.05 5.04 21.11
N TYR A 22 17.75 5.47 22.31
CA TYR A 22 16.77 4.85 23.20
C TYR A 22 16.34 5.81 24.30
N GLY A 23 15.23 5.55 24.97
CA GLY A 23 14.85 6.27 26.18
C GLY A 23 15.46 5.71 27.43
N ASP A 24 15.58 4.37 27.52
CA ASP A 24 16.20 3.65 28.61
C ASP A 24 17.03 2.47 28.08
N ALA A 25 18.32 2.46 28.39
CA ALA A 25 19.27 1.46 27.89
C ALA A 25 18.97 0.01 28.32
N VAL A 26 18.14 -0.19 29.33
CA VAL A 26 17.76 -1.51 29.86
C VAL A 26 16.35 -1.89 29.39
N LYS A 27 15.40 -0.96 29.53
CA LYS A 27 13.99 -1.21 29.21
C LYS A 27 13.73 -1.33 27.71
N ASP A 28 14.48 -0.58 26.88
CA ASP A 28 14.31 -0.58 25.42
C ASP A 28 15.16 -1.68 24.72
N LYS A 29 15.66 -2.67 25.48
CA LYS A 29 16.36 -3.80 24.88
C LYS A 29 15.40 -4.76 24.22
N GLY A 30 15.39 -4.75 22.90
CA GLY A 30 14.67 -5.70 22.07
C GLY A 30 15.61 -6.62 21.28
N ILE A 31 15.00 -7.49 20.49
CA ILE A 31 15.70 -8.38 19.57
C ILE A 31 15.88 -7.67 18.22
N GLN A 32 17.15 -7.46 17.84
CA GLN A 32 17.52 -6.75 16.61
C GLN A 32 18.01 -7.71 15.54
N THR A 33 17.52 -7.55 14.31
CA THR A 33 18.10 -8.17 13.10
C THR A 33 19.51 -7.58 12.87
N SER A 34 20.49 -8.42 12.55
CA SER A 34 21.90 -7.99 12.58
C SER A 34 22.73 -8.31 11.35
N GLN A 35 22.12 -8.87 10.31
CA GLN A 35 22.79 -9.28 9.07
C GLN A 35 21.88 -8.95 7.88
N ASP A 36 22.43 -8.28 6.88
CA ASP A 36 21.70 -7.91 5.68
C ASP A 36 21.39 -9.10 4.79
N ALA A 37 20.32 -8.98 4.00
CA ALA A 37 19.85 -9.95 3.02
C ALA A 37 19.71 -11.36 3.61
N ARG A 38 18.96 -11.48 4.72
CA ARG A 38 18.72 -12.74 5.43
C ARG A 38 17.25 -12.95 5.74
N PHE A 39 16.88 -14.23 5.79
CA PHE A 39 15.67 -14.66 6.49
C PHE A 39 15.95 -14.72 7.99
N TYR A 40 14.95 -14.40 8.79
CA TYR A 40 15.00 -14.43 10.24
C TYR A 40 13.86 -15.27 10.78
N GLY A 41 14.14 -16.22 11.65
CA GLY A 41 13.15 -17.07 12.28
C GLY A 41 13.36 -17.12 13.80
N LEU A 42 12.33 -16.79 14.56
CA LEU A 42 12.32 -16.92 16.01
C LEU A 42 10.89 -17.14 16.47
N SER A 43 10.67 -18.10 17.39
CA SER A 43 9.36 -18.29 17.99
C SER A 43 9.43 -18.59 19.48
N SER A 44 8.34 -18.32 20.17
CA SER A 44 8.17 -18.60 21.59
C SER A 44 6.80 -19.22 21.82
N LYS A 45 6.75 -20.31 22.57
CA LYS A 45 5.50 -20.89 23.09
C LYS A 45 5.14 -20.26 24.43
N PHE A 46 3.85 -20.18 24.66
CA PHE A 46 3.25 -19.78 25.92
C PHE A 46 2.14 -20.78 26.31
N GLU A 47 1.54 -20.60 27.48
CA GLU A 47 0.44 -21.43 27.92
C GLU A 47 -0.74 -21.28 26.96
N PRO A 48 -1.26 -22.38 26.39
CA PRO A 48 -2.34 -22.31 25.42
C PRO A 48 -3.60 -21.66 25.97
N PHE A 49 -4.26 -20.83 25.15
CA PHE A 49 -5.57 -20.28 25.51
C PHE A 49 -6.48 -20.20 24.28
N THR A 50 -7.76 -19.93 24.51
CA THR A 50 -8.76 -19.63 23.48
C THR A 50 -9.32 -18.23 23.70
N ASN A 51 -9.66 -17.55 22.62
CA ASN A 51 -10.39 -16.27 22.72
C ASN A 51 -11.91 -16.45 22.58
N LYS A 52 -12.42 -17.63 22.83
CA LYS A 52 -13.88 -17.85 22.84
C LYS A 52 -14.54 -16.94 23.88
N ASP A 53 -15.54 -16.17 23.44
CA ASP A 53 -16.29 -15.19 24.24
C ASP A 53 -15.43 -14.04 24.83
N LYS A 54 -14.23 -13.85 24.28
CA LYS A 54 -13.25 -12.84 24.71
C LYS A 54 -12.57 -12.19 23.52
N PRO A 55 -12.01 -10.98 23.67
CA PRO A 55 -11.17 -10.41 22.62
C PRO A 55 -9.86 -11.19 22.46
N LEU A 56 -9.27 -11.12 21.28
CA LEU A 56 -7.87 -11.42 21.04
C LEU A 56 -7.12 -10.11 20.90
N VAL A 57 -6.08 -9.92 21.70
CA VAL A 57 -5.20 -8.76 21.62
C VAL A 57 -3.79 -9.21 21.27
N ILE A 58 -3.23 -8.63 20.21
CA ILE A 58 -1.85 -8.86 19.76
C ILE A 58 -1.17 -7.50 19.76
N GLN A 59 -0.09 -7.35 20.52
CA GLN A 59 0.62 -6.09 20.64
C GLN A 59 2.13 -6.31 20.65
N PHE A 60 2.89 -5.41 20.05
CA PHE A 60 4.35 -5.38 20.09
C PHE A 60 4.88 -4.04 19.57
N THR A 61 6.15 -3.77 19.85
CA THR A 61 6.85 -2.61 19.31
C THR A 61 7.81 -3.00 18.19
N VAL A 62 7.90 -2.12 17.18
CA VAL A 62 8.84 -2.23 16.07
C VAL A 62 9.58 -0.91 15.90
N LYS A 63 10.90 -0.98 15.77
CA LYS A 63 11.78 0.17 15.50
C LYS A 63 12.67 -0.12 14.31
N HIS A 64 12.45 0.60 13.23
CA HIS A 64 13.26 0.51 12.01
C HIS A 64 14.44 1.51 12.06
N GLU A 65 15.34 1.40 13.07
CA GLU A 65 16.41 2.40 13.27
C GLU A 65 17.40 2.53 12.11
N GLN A 66 17.43 1.53 11.20
CA GLN A 66 18.24 1.54 9.99
C GLN A 66 17.63 2.37 8.86
N ASN A 67 16.46 2.95 9.04
CA ASN A 67 15.66 3.54 7.94
C ASN A 67 15.43 2.49 6.84
N ILE A 68 14.62 1.50 7.17
CA ILE A 68 14.41 0.30 6.34
C ILE A 68 13.92 0.67 4.94
N ASP A 69 14.51 0.03 3.92
CA ASP A 69 14.13 0.15 2.51
C ASP A 69 13.21 -0.99 2.05
N CYS A 70 13.50 -2.23 2.47
CA CYS A 70 12.66 -3.38 2.18
C CYS A 70 12.83 -4.48 3.24
N GLY A 71 11.74 -4.79 3.92
CA GLY A 71 11.70 -5.88 4.90
C GLY A 71 10.45 -5.87 5.76
N GLY A 72 10.09 -7.06 6.23
CA GLY A 72 8.98 -7.27 7.14
C GLY A 72 9.29 -6.81 8.57
N GLY A 73 8.28 -6.25 9.23
CA GLY A 73 8.29 -5.90 10.64
C GLY A 73 7.07 -6.48 11.38
N TYR A 74 6.53 -7.59 10.91
CA TYR A 74 5.32 -8.24 11.42
C TYR A 74 5.65 -9.47 12.26
N LEU A 75 4.67 -9.90 13.05
CA LEU A 75 4.68 -11.17 13.76
C LEU A 75 3.58 -12.11 13.26
N LYS A 76 3.72 -13.38 13.56
CA LYS A 76 2.73 -14.42 13.33
C LYS A 76 2.33 -15.07 14.67
N VAL A 77 1.04 -15.36 14.81
CA VAL A 77 0.49 -16.13 15.94
C VAL A 77 0.08 -17.50 15.41
N PHE A 78 0.39 -18.54 16.18
CA PHE A 78 0.22 -19.92 15.75
C PHE A 78 -0.58 -20.74 16.76
N ASP A 79 -1.20 -21.79 16.28
CA ASP A 79 -1.81 -22.82 17.09
C ASP A 79 -0.75 -23.75 17.73
N CYS A 80 -1.21 -24.77 18.45
CA CYS A 80 -0.36 -25.73 19.15
C CYS A 80 0.38 -26.71 18.23
N SER A 81 -0.03 -26.80 16.97
CA SER A 81 0.57 -27.72 16.02
C SER A 81 1.94 -27.29 15.49
N LEU A 82 2.32 -26.01 15.71
CA LEU A 82 3.59 -25.49 15.21
C LEU A 82 4.78 -26.30 15.68
N ASP A 83 5.51 -26.89 14.71
CA ASP A 83 6.87 -27.34 14.97
C ASP A 83 7.82 -26.15 14.90
N GLN A 84 8.24 -25.70 16.07
CA GLN A 84 9.15 -24.57 16.17
C GLN A 84 10.50 -24.82 15.47
N LYS A 85 10.95 -26.04 15.29
CA LYS A 85 12.23 -26.37 14.64
C LYS A 85 12.14 -26.27 13.12
N ASP A 86 10.95 -26.37 12.60
CA ASP A 86 10.67 -26.29 11.16
C ASP A 86 9.80 -25.07 10.81
N MET A 87 9.79 -24.03 11.63
CA MET A 87 9.06 -22.80 11.33
C MET A 87 9.67 -22.07 10.14
N HIS A 88 8.86 -21.78 9.12
CA HIS A 88 9.24 -21.09 7.89
C HIS A 88 8.07 -20.29 7.32
N GLY A 89 8.29 -19.60 6.19
CA GLY A 89 7.30 -18.71 5.57
C GLY A 89 5.93 -19.32 5.31
N GLU A 90 5.90 -20.60 4.95
CA GLU A 90 4.70 -21.36 4.64
C GLU A 90 4.08 -22.07 5.87
N SER A 91 4.67 -21.95 7.06
CA SER A 91 4.09 -22.51 8.28
C SER A 91 2.71 -21.89 8.52
N PRO A 92 1.64 -22.72 8.68
CA PRO A 92 0.29 -22.21 8.90
C PRO A 92 0.25 -21.35 10.17
N SER A 93 -0.23 -20.12 10.05
CA SER A 93 -0.43 -19.21 11.18
C SER A 93 -1.90 -18.84 11.32
N LEU A 94 -2.36 -18.58 12.53
CA LEU A 94 -3.70 -18.09 12.82
C LEU A 94 -3.86 -16.63 12.40
N VAL A 95 -2.87 -15.81 12.75
CA VAL A 95 -2.85 -14.37 12.47
C VAL A 95 -1.44 -13.94 12.07
N MET A 96 -1.33 -13.09 11.07
CA MET A 96 -0.11 -12.32 10.77
C MET A 96 -0.44 -10.84 10.90
N PHE A 97 0.33 -10.13 11.73
CA PHE A 97 0.06 -8.74 12.05
C PHE A 97 1.33 -7.92 12.17
N GLY A 98 1.33 -6.73 11.59
CA GLY A 98 2.37 -5.72 11.75
C GLY A 98 2.83 -5.08 10.45
N PRO A 99 3.78 -4.13 10.52
CA PRO A 99 4.23 -3.35 9.38
C PRO A 99 5.02 -4.17 8.37
N ASP A 100 4.88 -3.80 7.11
CA ASP A 100 5.68 -4.27 6.00
C ASP A 100 6.04 -3.10 5.10
N ILE A 101 7.35 -2.93 4.87
CA ILE A 101 7.89 -1.82 4.09
C ILE A 101 8.76 -2.41 2.98
N CYS A 102 8.45 -2.07 1.73
CA CYS A 102 9.32 -2.39 0.60
C CYS A 102 9.22 -1.29 -0.47
N GLY A 103 10.22 -0.46 -0.51
CA GLY A 103 10.28 0.70 -1.40
C GLY A 103 9.17 1.74 -1.13
N PRO A 104 8.95 2.68 -2.05
CA PRO A 104 7.96 3.74 -1.86
C PRO A 104 6.51 3.24 -1.97
N GLY A 105 6.29 2.09 -2.63
CA GLY A 105 4.96 1.57 -2.94
C GLY A 105 4.35 0.67 -1.86
N THR A 106 5.14 0.12 -0.94
CA THR A 106 4.65 -0.77 0.12
C THR A 106 5.05 -0.21 1.49
N LYS A 107 4.08 0.36 2.20
CA LYS A 107 4.23 0.89 3.56
C LYS A 107 2.93 0.67 4.31
N LYS A 108 2.64 -0.58 4.63
CA LYS A 108 1.33 -0.98 5.16
C LYS A 108 1.46 -1.90 6.38
N VAL A 109 0.40 -1.93 7.16
CA VAL A 109 0.22 -2.92 8.22
C VAL A 109 -0.51 -4.11 7.63
N HIS A 110 0.10 -5.29 7.68
CA HIS A 110 -0.59 -6.54 7.40
C HIS A 110 -1.53 -6.90 8.54
N VAL A 111 -2.75 -7.29 8.19
CA VAL A 111 -3.69 -8.00 9.06
C VAL A 111 -4.24 -9.16 8.25
N ILE A 112 -3.69 -10.34 8.47
CA ILE A 112 -4.04 -11.55 7.75
C ILE A 112 -4.58 -12.55 8.74
N PHE A 113 -5.79 -13.04 8.50
CA PHE A 113 -6.43 -14.09 9.31
C PHE A 113 -6.48 -15.39 8.53
N ASN A 114 -6.20 -16.49 9.21
CA ASN A 114 -6.48 -17.81 8.68
C ASN A 114 -7.91 -18.22 9.08
N TYR A 115 -8.72 -18.51 8.09
CA TYR A 115 -10.06 -19.03 8.27
C TYR A 115 -10.26 -20.22 7.34
N LYS A 116 -10.68 -21.37 7.90
CA LYS A 116 -10.85 -22.64 7.17
C LYS A 116 -9.63 -23.01 6.32
N SER A 117 -8.44 -22.90 6.91
CA SER A 117 -7.14 -23.20 6.28
C SER A 117 -6.78 -22.31 5.08
N GLN A 118 -7.41 -21.16 4.95
CA GLN A 118 -7.08 -20.14 3.94
C GLN A 118 -6.70 -18.84 4.61
N ASN A 119 -5.69 -18.16 4.07
CA ASN A 119 -5.28 -16.85 4.53
C ASN A 119 -6.06 -15.77 3.82
N HIS A 120 -6.73 -14.93 4.59
CA HIS A 120 -7.51 -13.80 4.12
C HIS A 120 -6.83 -12.50 4.54
N LEU A 121 -6.57 -11.64 3.57
CA LEU A 121 -5.93 -10.35 3.77
C LEU A 121 -7.01 -9.28 3.96
N ILE A 122 -6.73 -8.29 4.81
CA ILE A 122 -7.59 -7.12 4.94
C ILE A 122 -7.71 -6.37 3.60
N LYS A 123 -8.92 -5.98 3.22
CA LYS A 123 -9.19 -5.18 2.00
C LYS A 123 -8.78 -3.72 2.16
N LYS A 124 -8.83 -3.19 3.38
CA LYS A 124 -8.47 -1.81 3.70
C LYS A 124 -6.96 -1.65 3.79
N GLU A 125 -6.46 -0.57 3.23
CA GLU A 125 -5.05 -0.22 3.38
C GLU A 125 -4.84 0.54 4.70
N ILE A 126 -3.94 0.01 5.54
CA ILE A 126 -3.53 0.63 6.79
C ILE A 126 -2.07 1.03 6.63
N ARG A 127 -1.81 2.33 6.56
CA ARG A 127 -0.44 2.82 6.45
C ARG A 127 0.32 2.62 7.75
N CYS A 128 1.52 2.04 7.67
CA CYS A 128 2.42 1.93 8.81
C CYS A 128 3.26 3.20 9.00
N LYS A 129 3.90 3.32 10.16
CA LYS A 129 4.95 4.31 10.40
C LYS A 129 6.22 3.87 9.67
N ASP A 130 6.89 4.82 9.03
CA ASP A 130 8.05 4.58 8.17
C ASP A 130 9.29 5.42 8.58
N ASP A 131 9.26 5.97 9.79
CA ASP A 131 10.40 6.64 10.40
C ASP A 131 11.31 5.68 11.18
N VAL A 132 12.30 6.21 11.88
CA VAL A 132 13.32 5.44 12.59
C VAL A 132 13.01 5.17 14.06
N PHE A 133 11.87 5.68 14.55
CA PHE A 133 11.47 5.55 15.94
C PHE A 133 10.78 4.23 16.24
N SER A 134 10.61 3.94 17.53
CA SER A 134 9.83 2.80 18.00
C SER A 134 8.35 3.13 17.92
N HIS A 135 7.57 2.24 17.32
CA HIS A 135 6.11 2.34 17.22
C HIS A 135 5.44 1.13 17.83
N LEU A 136 4.34 1.37 18.54
CA LEU A 136 3.50 0.35 19.15
C LEU A 136 2.38 -0.03 18.21
N TYR A 137 2.32 -1.31 17.81
CA TYR A 137 1.25 -1.86 16.97
C TYR A 137 0.36 -2.76 17.80
N THR A 138 -0.94 -2.53 17.76
CA THR A 138 -1.93 -3.31 18.51
C THR A 138 -3.08 -3.72 17.59
N LEU A 139 -3.39 -5.00 17.53
CA LEU A 139 -4.58 -5.58 16.92
C LEU A 139 -5.52 -6.08 18.00
N ILE A 140 -6.77 -5.69 17.92
CA ILE A 140 -7.85 -6.13 18.82
C ILE A 140 -8.93 -6.76 17.95
N VAL A 141 -9.29 -8.01 18.23
CA VAL A 141 -10.40 -8.72 17.59
C VAL A 141 -11.40 -9.07 18.67
N LYS A 142 -12.69 -8.72 18.46
CA LYS A 142 -13.73 -8.81 19.48
C LYS A 142 -14.75 -9.91 19.19
N PRO A 143 -15.45 -10.43 20.22
CA PRO A 143 -16.46 -11.49 20.06
C PRO A 143 -17.67 -11.13 19.18
N ASP A 144 -17.91 -9.85 18.94
CA ASP A 144 -18.95 -9.36 18.04
C ASP A 144 -18.50 -9.31 16.57
N ASN A 145 -17.39 -9.97 16.22
CA ASN A 145 -16.74 -9.93 14.89
C ASN A 145 -16.29 -8.54 14.43
N THR A 146 -16.07 -7.62 15.36
CA THR A 146 -15.43 -6.33 15.08
C THR A 146 -13.92 -6.38 15.37
N TYR A 147 -13.18 -5.44 14.78
CA TYR A 147 -11.75 -5.32 15.03
C TYR A 147 -11.32 -3.86 15.15
N GLU A 148 -10.19 -3.66 15.79
CA GLU A 148 -9.49 -2.39 15.84
C GLU A 148 -7.99 -2.62 15.62
N VAL A 149 -7.37 -1.74 14.83
CA VAL A 149 -5.91 -1.63 14.72
C VAL A 149 -5.50 -0.28 15.28
N LEU A 150 -4.57 -0.32 16.23
CA LEU A 150 -4.00 0.89 16.82
C LEU A 150 -2.51 0.97 16.46
N ILE A 151 -2.05 2.18 16.25
CA ILE A 151 -0.63 2.51 16.12
C ILE A 151 -0.35 3.60 17.16
N ASP A 152 0.61 3.36 18.04
CA ASP A 152 0.96 4.29 19.11
C ASP A 152 -0.22 4.59 20.07
N ASN A 153 -1.03 3.57 20.37
CA ASN A 153 -2.28 3.65 21.11
C ASN A 153 -3.38 4.54 20.49
N GLU A 154 -3.20 4.99 19.26
CA GLU A 154 -4.19 5.73 18.50
C GLU A 154 -4.86 4.82 17.46
N LYS A 155 -6.18 4.94 17.33
CA LYS A 155 -6.93 4.13 16.36
C LYS A 155 -6.55 4.48 14.92
N ALA A 156 -5.93 3.53 14.22
CA ALA A 156 -5.59 3.65 12.82
C ALA A 156 -6.69 3.12 11.90
N GLN A 157 -7.37 2.03 12.31
CA GLN A 157 -8.44 1.42 11.54
C GLN A 157 -9.38 0.65 12.47
N SER A 158 -10.64 0.49 12.05
CA SER A 158 -11.63 -0.40 12.68
C SER A 158 -12.72 -0.79 11.69
N GLY A 159 -13.48 -1.84 12.00
CA GLY A 159 -14.55 -2.32 11.17
C GLY A 159 -15.07 -3.69 11.60
N GLU A 160 -15.69 -4.40 10.67
CA GLU A 160 -16.24 -5.73 10.83
C GLU A 160 -15.41 -6.75 10.03
N LEU A 161 -15.19 -7.94 10.59
CA LEU A 161 -14.42 -8.99 9.94
C LEU A 161 -15.03 -9.44 8.62
N GLU A 162 -16.37 -9.57 8.61
CA GLU A 162 -17.10 -10.02 7.43
C GLU A 162 -17.02 -9.03 6.25
N GLU A 163 -16.94 -7.74 6.54
CA GLU A 163 -16.92 -6.70 5.51
C GLU A 163 -15.51 -6.45 4.98
N ASP A 164 -14.52 -6.49 5.87
CA ASP A 164 -13.16 -6.08 5.56
C ASP A 164 -12.24 -7.23 5.14
N TRP A 165 -12.72 -8.48 5.21
CA TRP A 165 -12.07 -9.68 4.66
C TRP A 165 -13.05 -10.51 3.84
N ASP A 166 -12.55 -11.26 2.86
CA ASP A 166 -13.35 -12.19 2.06
C ASP A 166 -13.35 -13.60 2.69
N MET A 167 -13.76 -13.70 3.98
CA MET A 167 -13.82 -14.96 4.71
C MET A 167 -15.08 -15.76 4.36
N LEU A 168 -16.17 -15.07 4.07
CA LEU A 168 -17.46 -15.64 3.71
C LEU A 168 -17.82 -15.31 2.26
N PRO A 169 -18.63 -16.13 1.59
CA PRO A 169 -19.23 -15.75 0.31
C PRO A 169 -20.04 -14.45 0.45
N PRO A 170 -20.19 -13.66 -0.61
CA PRO A 170 -20.96 -12.42 -0.55
C PRO A 170 -22.43 -12.71 -0.23
N LYS A 171 -23.07 -11.83 0.55
CA LYS A 171 -24.50 -11.95 0.94
C LYS A 171 -25.44 -11.91 -0.25
N LYS A 172 -25.08 -11.16 -1.28
CA LYS A 172 -25.85 -11.02 -2.52
C LYS A 172 -24.99 -11.33 -3.72
N ILE A 173 -25.59 -11.95 -4.71
CA ILE A 173 -24.99 -12.24 -6.00
C ILE A 173 -25.91 -11.72 -7.11
N LYS A 174 -25.34 -11.47 -8.28
CA LYS A 174 -26.14 -11.20 -9.47
C LYS A 174 -27.04 -12.39 -9.75
N ASP A 175 -28.33 -12.11 -10.00
CA ASP A 175 -29.30 -13.16 -10.32
C ASP A 175 -28.87 -13.91 -11.60
N PRO A 176 -28.50 -15.20 -11.50
CA PRO A 176 -28.02 -15.96 -12.66
C PRO A 176 -29.10 -16.17 -13.74
N ASP A 177 -30.38 -16.05 -13.35
CA ASP A 177 -31.49 -16.23 -14.26
C ASP A 177 -31.91 -14.92 -14.95
N ALA A 178 -31.40 -13.77 -14.50
CA ALA A 178 -31.69 -12.48 -15.08
C ALA A 178 -30.70 -12.13 -16.20
N SER A 179 -31.24 -11.69 -17.31
CA SER A 179 -30.46 -11.13 -18.42
C SER A 179 -31.02 -9.79 -18.83
N LYS A 180 -30.18 -8.96 -19.46
CA LYS A 180 -30.66 -7.70 -20.05
C LYS A 180 -31.69 -8.03 -21.11
N PRO A 181 -32.94 -7.48 -21.02
CA PRO A 181 -33.92 -7.63 -22.09
C PRO A 181 -33.40 -7.13 -23.43
N ASP A 182 -33.69 -7.85 -24.51
CA ASP A 182 -33.23 -7.50 -25.85
C ASP A 182 -33.77 -6.14 -26.31
N ASP A 183 -34.92 -5.72 -25.78
CA ASP A 183 -35.59 -4.44 -26.07
C ASP A 183 -35.18 -3.31 -25.10
N TRP A 184 -34.19 -3.53 -24.23
CA TRP A 184 -33.69 -2.49 -23.32
C TRP A 184 -32.75 -1.55 -24.03
N ASP A 185 -33.17 -0.31 -24.23
CA ASP A 185 -32.35 0.73 -24.83
C ASP A 185 -31.65 1.60 -23.78
N ASP A 186 -30.32 1.52 -23.71
CA ASP A 186 -29.49 2.33 -22.81
C ASP A 186 -29.17 3.72 -23.37
N ARG A 187 -29.60 4.02 -24.60
CA ARG A 187 -29.31 5.30 -25.23
C ARG A 187 -30.28 6.36 -24.71
N ALA A 188 -29.75 7.35 -24.03
CA ALA A 188 -30.54 8.49 -23.52
C ALA A 188 -31.07 9.37 -24.67
N THR A 189 -30.35 9.43 -25.78
CA THR A 189 -30.73 10.17 -26.98
C THR A 189 -30.66 9.27 -28.21
N ILE A 190 -31.53 9.53 -29.15
CA ILE A 190 -31.60 8.87 -30.47
C ILE A 190 -31.62 9.91 -31.56
N PRO A 191 -31.20 9.56 -32.80
CA PRO A 191 -31.39 10.41 -33.93
C PRO A 191 -32.88 10.72 -34.15
N ASP A 192 -33.22 11.98 -34.36
CA ASP A 192 -34.58 12.40 -34.65
C ASP A 192 -35.04 11.74 -35.96
N PRO A 193 -36.09 10.87 -35.93
CA PRO A 193 -36.56 10.20 -37.14
C PRO A 193 -37.23 11.15 -38.13
N ASP A 194 -37.67 12.32 -37.69
CA ASP A 194 -38.32 13.34 -38.52
C ASP A 194 -37.35 14.35 -39.12
N ASP A 195 -36.09 14.35 -38.65
CA ASP A 195 -35.05 15.22 -39.15
C ASP A 195 -34.42 14.61 -40.43
N THR A 196 -34.81 15.14 -41.54
CA THR A 196 -34.35 14.67 -42.86
C THR A 196 -33.22 15.57 -43.38
N LYS A 197 -32.27 14.95 -44.09
CA LYS A 197 -31.17 15.67 -44.72
C LYS A 197 -31.73 16.63 -45.80
N PRO A 198 -31.41 17.93 -45.70
CA PRO A 198 -31.75 18.88 -46.76
C PRO A 198 -31.13 18.48 -48.11
N GLU A 199 -31.87 18.67 -49.21
CA GLU A 199 -31.41 18.29 -50.56
C GLU A 199 -30.15 19.06 -50.99
N ASP A 200 -29.94 20.27 -50.43
CA ASP A 200 -28.81 21.14 -50.73
C ASP A 200 -27.63 20.96 -49.78
N TRP A 201 -27.66 19.94 -48.91
CA TRP A 201 -26.60 19.74 -47.91
C TRP A 201 -25.30 19.23 -48.48
N ASP A 202 -25.35 18.34 -49.49
CA ASP A 202 -24.17 17.70 -50.09
C ASP A 202 -23.44 18.65 -51.03
N GLN A 203 -22.66 19.51 -50.45
CA GLN A 203 -21.74 20.37 -51.18
C GLN A 203 -20.33 19.76 -51.15
N PRO A 204 -19.55 19.92 -52.24
CA PRO A 204 -18.16 19.49 -52.21
C PRO A 204 -17.35 20.33 -51.21
N GLU A 205 -16.39 19.69 -50.54
CA GLU A 205 -15.51 20.34 -49.55
C GLU A 205 -14.65 21.45 -50.18
N HIS A 206 -14.24 21.23 -51.43
CA HIS A 206 -13.45 22.19 -52.19
C HIS A 206 -14.15 22.50 -53.51
N ILE A 207 -14.07 23.76 -53.91
CA ILE A 207 -14.57 24.26 -55.20
C ILE A 207 -13.42 24.96 -55.94
N PRO A 208 -13.46 24.98 -57.28
CA PRO A 208 -12.54 25.82 -58.05
C PRO A 208 -12.68 27.29 -57.61
N ASP A 209 -11.58 27.99 -57.44
CA ASP A 209 -11.56 29.40 -57.04
C ASP A 209 -12.24 30.25 -58.13
N PRO A 210 -13.40 30.88 -57.83
CA PRO A 210 -14.13 31.65 -58.80
C PRO A 210 -13.44 32.96 -59.22
N ASP A 211 -12.50 33.43 -58.38
CA ASP A 211 -11.75 34.65 -58.65
C ASP A 211 -10.41 34.39 -59.32
N ALA A 212 -10.02 33.12 -59.44
CA ALA A 212 -8.79 32.77 -60.14
C ALA A 212 -8.88 32.97 -61.64
N THR A 213 -7.93 33.66 -62.16
CA THR A 213 -7.79 33.89 -63.63
C THR A 213 -6.57 33.18 -64.13
N LYS A 214 -6.67 32.66 -65.39
CA LYS A 214 -5.55 32.04 -66.10
C LYS A 214 -4.42 33.08 -66.22
N PRO A 215 -3.18 32.79 -65.82
CA PRO A 215 -2.04 33.67 -66.03
C PRO A 215 -1.78 33.92 -67.46
N GLU A 216 -1.39 35.14 -67.85
CA GLU A 216 -1.15 35.53 -69.26
C GLU A 216 0.03 34.77 -69.88
N ASP A 217 0.92 34.26 -69.04
CA ASP A 217 2.13 33.49 -69.41
C ASP A 217 1.91 31.98 -69.42
N TRP A 218 0.69 31.46 -69.16
CA TRP A 218 0.36 30.05 -69.20
C TRP A 218 0.18 29.52 -70.58
N ASP A 219 0.95 28.52 -70.95
CA ASP A 219 0.90 27.90 -72.30
C ASP A 219 0.27 26.50 -72.21
N ASP A 220 -0.95 26.36 -72.74
CA ASP A 220 -1.71 25.11 -72.73
C ASP A 220 -1.01 23.97 -73.49
N GLU A 221 -0.12 24.26 -74.48
CA GLU A 221 0.64 23.23 -75.17
C GLU A 221 1.83 22.68 -74.33
N MET A 222 2.37 23.53 -73.45
CA MET A 222 3.51 23.15 -72.58
C MET A 222 3.12 22.81 -71.12
N ASP A 223 2.13 23.52 -70.55
CA ASP A 223 1.74 23.42 -69.12
C ASP A 223 0.43 22.62 -68.94
N GLY A 224 -0.26 22.26 -70.06
CA GLY A 224 -1.55 21.58 -69.99
C GLY A 224 -2.73 22.54 -69.87
N GLU A 225 -3.94 22.02 -69.92
CA GLU A 225 -5.16 22.79 -69.75
C GLU A 225 -5.21 23.42 -68.37
N TRP A 226 -5.39 24.75 -68.30
CA TRP A 226 -5.39 25.46 -67.04
C TRP A 226 -6.67 25.17 -66.22
N GLU A 227 -6.52 24.75 -65.02
CA GLU A 227 -7.60 24.58 -64.03
C GLU A 227 -7.40 25.57 -62.85
N PRO A 228 -8.48 26.22 -62.40
CA PRO A 228 -8.38 27.10 -61.21
C PRO A 228 -7.96 26.31 -59.99
N PRO A 229 -7.16 26.89 -59.09
CA PRO A 229 -6.84 26.26 -57.82
C PRO A 229 -8.11 25.98 -57.03
N MET A 230 -8.09 24.88 -56.27
CA MET A 230 -9.21 24.51 -55.40
C MET A 230 -9.10 25.28 -54.10
N ILE A 231 -10.22 25.89 -53.68
CA ILE A 231 -10.38 26.57 -52.39
C ILE A 231 -11.45 25.89 -51.54
N ASP A 232 -11.41 26.14 -50.26
CA ASP A 232 -12.42 25.65 -49.33
C ASP A 232 -13.78 26.21 -49.69
N ASN A 233 -14.76 25.31 -49.82
CA ASN A 233 -16.13 25.72 -50.18
C ASN A 233 -16.83 26.33 -48.95
N PRO A 234 -17.21 27.62 -48.99
CA PRO A 234 -17.90 28.27 -47.86
C PRO A 234 -19.30 27.68 -47.60
N ASP A 235 -19.89 26.98 -48.56
CA ASP A 235 -21.19 26.32 -48.42
C ASP A 235 -21.10 24.88 -47.91
N TYR A 236 -19.88 24.35 -47.76
CA TYR A 236 -19.67 23.02 -47.20
C TYR A 236 -19.95 22.99 -45.73
N LYS A 237 -20.93 22.20 -45.33
CA LYS A 237 -21.41 22.10 -43.91
C LYS A 237 -20.92 20.83 -43.22
N GLY A 238 -20.04 20.05 -43.83
CA GLY A 238 -19.58 18.77 -43.32
C GLY A 238 -20.60 17.64 -43.53
N GLU A 239 -20.31 16.49 -42.96
CA GLU A 239 -21.21 15.33 -43.02
C GLU A 239 -22.51 15.61 -42.24
N TRP A 240 -23.64 15.40 -42.89
CA TRP A 240 -24.95 15.59 -42.26
C TRP A 240 -25.17 14.53 -41.18
N LYS A 241 -25.64 14.95 -40.03
CA LYS A 241 -26.06 14.09 -38.92
C LYS A 241 -27.40 14.59 -38.39
N PRO A 242 -28.37 13.68 -38.20
CA PRO A 242 -29.65 14.06 -37.65
C PRO A 242 -29.50 14.63 -36.26
N LYS A 243 -30.36 15.57 -35.88
CA LYS A 243 -30.47 16.08 -34.51
C LYS A 243 -30.71 14.94 -33.54
N GLN A 244 -30.16 15.08 -32.35
CA GLN A 244 -30.42 14.13 -31.28
C GLN A 244 -31.62 14.61 -30.47
N ILE A 245 -32.57 13.72 -30.25
CA ILE A 245 -33.75 13.92 -29.39
C ILE A 245 -33.70 12.96 -28.23
N ASP A 246 -34.39 13.28 -27.14
CA ASP A 246 -34.56 12.39 -26.03
C ASP A 246 -35.23 11.08 -26.49
N ASN A 247 -34.65 9.97 -26.09
CA ASN A 247 -35.19 8.66 -26.39
C ASN A 247 -36.41 8.36 -25.51
N PRO A 248 -37.64 8.26 -26.06
CA PRO A 248 -38.83 7.99 -25.26
C PRO A 248 -38.85 6.61 -24.63
N ASP A 249 -38.07 5.66 -25.15
CA ASP A 249 -37.95 4.30 -24.63
C ASP A 249 -36.79 4.14 -23.64
N TYR A 250 -36.08 5.23 -23.31
CA TYR A 250 -34.97 5.20 -22.39
C TYR A 250 -35.46 4.95 -20.95
N LYS A 251 -35.01 3.84 -20.37
CA LYS A 251 -35.33 3.41 -19.00
C LYS A 251 -34.16 3.56 -18.03
N GLY A 252 -33.11 4.22 -18.45
CA GLY A 252 -31.84 4.27 -17.72
C GLY A 252 -30.88 3.13 -18.10
N PRO A 253 -29.64 3.15 -17.60
CA PRO A 253 -28.72 2.03 -17.74
C PRO A 253 -29.32 0.78 -17.09
N TRP A 254 -29.22 -0.37 -17.77
CA TRP A 254 -29.69 -1.61 -17.17
C TRP A 254 -28.76 -2.05 -16.03
N HIS A 255 -29.33 -2.35 -14.90
CA HIS A 255 -28.63 -2.89 -13.73
C HIS A 255 -29.05 -4.34 -13.53
N HIS A 256 -28.04 -5.21 -13.43
CA HIS A 256 -28.29 -6.61 -13.15
C HIS A 256 -28.96 -6.74 -11.77
N PRO A 257 -30.13 -7.37 -11.65
CA PRO A 257 -30.77 -7.60 -10.35
C PRO A 257 -29.87 -8.48 -9.47
N GLU A 258 -29.92 -8.24 -8.17
CA GLU A 258 -29.22 -9.03 -7.17
C GLU A 258 -30.22 -9.84 -6.34
N ILE A 259 -29.84 -11.07 -6.06
CA ILE A 259 -30.59 -11.99 -5.18
C ILE A 259 -29.73 -12.36 -3.97
N ASP A 260 -30.37 -12.86 -2.92
CA ASP A 260 -29.64 -13.43 -1.79
C ASP A 260 -28.84 -14.65 -2.25
N ASN A 261 -27.58 -14.69 -1.83
CA ASN A 261 -26.66 -15.77 -2.22
C ASN A 261 -27.01 -17.05 -1.44
N PRO A 262 -27.43 -18.14 -2.08
CA PRO A 262 -27.75 -19.40 -1.41
C PRO A 262 -26.52 -20.08 -0.77
N GLU A 263 -25.31 -19.72 -1.16
CA GLU A 263 -24.07 -20.24 -0.57
C GLU A 263 -23.62 -19.45 0.67
N TYR A 264 -24.27 -18.30 0.93
CA TYR A 264 -23.95 -17.50 2.10
C TYR A 264 -24.55 -18.10 3.37
N THR A 265 -23.70 -18.31 4.36
CA THR A 265 -24.10 -18.65 5.72
C THR A 265 -23.30 -17.77 6.68
N ALA A 266 -24.01 -17.04 7.53
CA ALA A 266 -23.39 -16.21 8.55
C ALA A 266 -22.60 -17.08 9.55
N ASP A 267 -21.41 -16.61 9.91
CA ASP A 267 -20.57 -17.23 10.94
C ASP A 267 -20.36 -16.24 12.09
N PRO A 268 -21.04 -16.42 13.24
CA PRO A 268 -20.87 -15.55 14.40
C PRO A 268 -19.52 -15.73 15.10
N GLU A 269 -18.75 -16.76 14.74
CA GLU A 269 -17.48 -17.11 15.37
C GLU A 269 -16.25 -16.82 14.46
N LEU A 270 -16.36 -15.92 13.49
CA LEU A 270 -15.24 -15.51 12.63
C LEU A 270 -14.02 -15.04 13.43
N TYR A 271 -14.24 -14.43 14.59
CA TYR A 271 -13.19 -13.90 15.49
C TYR A 271 -12.42 -15.00 16.24
N LYS A 272 -13.00 -16.22 16.35
CA LYS A 272 -12.59 -17.21 17.35
C LYS A 272 -11.47 -18.12 16.87
N TYR A 273 -10.50 -18.31 17.74
CA TYR A 273 -9.49 -19.36 17.64
C TYR A 273 -9.54 -20.23 18.90
N ASP A 274 -9.60 -21.54 18.71
CA ASP A 274 -9.76 -22.48 19.82
C ASP A 274 -8.46 -22.72 20.60
N GLU A 275 -7.31 -22.66 19.91
CA GLU A 275 -6.00 -22.88 20.49
C GLU A 275 -5.00 -21.86 19.98
N ILE A 276 -4.54 -20.96 20.85
CA ILE A 276 -3.52 -19.97 20.60
C ILE A 276 -2.33 -20.31 21.47
N CYS A 277 -1.18 -20.65 20.87
CA CYS A 277 -0.10 -21.36 21.59
C CYS A 277 1.28 -20.74 21.43
N SER A 278 1.53 -19.99 20.37
CA SER A 278 2.85 -19.43 20.14
C SER A 278 2.83 -18.20 19.25
N VAL A 279 3.89 -17.40 19.39
CA VAL A 279 4.17 -16.23 18.56
C VAL A 279 5.54 -16.40 17.92
N GLY A 280 5.69 -15.87 16.71
CA GLY A 280 6.96 -15.93 16.02
C GLY A 280 7.18 -14.80 15.04
N LEU A 281 8.44 -14.57 14.76
CA LEU A 281 8.93 -13.73 13.68
C LEU A 281 9.43 -14.65 12.58
N ASP A 282 8.94 -14.44 11.38
CA ASP A 282 9.39 -15.08 10.15
C ASP A 282 9.49 -13.99 9.09
N LEU A 283 10.69 -13.47 8.90
CA LEU A 283 10.95 -12.21 8.21
C LEU A 283 12.02 -12.37 7.16
N TRP A 284 11.87 -11.61 6.09
CA TRP A 284 12.96 -11.27 5.17
C TRP A 284 13.31 -9.79 5.33
N GLN A 285 14.60 -9.48 5.44
CA GLN A 285 15.09 -8.10 5.46
C GLN A 285 16.29 -7.93 4.55
N VAL A 286 16.21 -6.96 3.64
CA VAL A 286 17.33 -6.57 2.78
C VAL A 286 18.41 -5.85 3.62
N LYS A 287 18.00 -4.87 4.43
CA LYS A 287 18.86 -4.14 5.35
C LYS A 287 18.45 -4.43 6.78
N SER A 288 19.36 -4.98 7.56
CA SER A 288 19.14 -5.30 8.97
C SER A 288 19.17 -4.06 9.87
N GLY A 289 18.70 -4.20 11.11
CA GLY A 289 18.67 -3.13 12.10
C GLY A 289 17.32 -2.92 12.77
N THR A 290 16.27 -3.66 12.35
CA THR A 290 14.95 -3.60 13.00
C THR A 290 15.01 -4.23 14.39
N ILE A 291 14.48 -3.52 15.38
CA ILE A 291 14.35 -3.99 16.77
C ILE A 291 12.89 -4.29 17.06
N PHE A 292 12.63 -5.46 17.63
CA PHE A 292 11.32 -5.91 18.09
C PHE A 292 11.33 -6.08 19.60
N ASP A 293 10.27 -5.63 20.27
CA ASP A 293 10.15 -5.74 21.72
C ASP A 293 8.69 -5.74 22.19
N ASN A 294 8.46 -5.88 23.50
CA ASN A 294 7.17 -5.72 24.17
C ASN A 294 6.05 -6.59 23.57
N PHE A 295 6.35 -7.86 23.26
CA PHE A 295 5.38 -8.80 22.72
C PHE A 295 4.32 -9.16 23.76
N LEU A 296 3.05 -8.97 23.38
CA LEU A 296 1.88 -9.36 24.15
C LEU A 296 0.88 -10.07 23.25
N VAL A 297 0.42 -11.23 23.69
CA VAL A 297 -0.73 -11.92 23.11
C VAL A 297 -1.64 -12.31 24.27
N GLY A 298 -2.88 -11.85 24.26
CA GLY A 298 -3.80 -12.05 25.40
C GLY A 298 -5.24 -11.69 25.05
N ASP A 299 -6.05 -11.50 26.08
CA ASP A 299 -7.50 -11.28 25.99
C ASP A 299 -8.00 -10.05 26.78
N ASP A 300 -7.08 -9.21 27.26
CA ASP A 300 -7.42 -8.00 28.03
C ASP A 300 -6.94 -6.73 27.31
N ILE A 301 -7.90 -5.93 26.85
CA ILE A 301 -7.65 -4.70 26.07
C ILE A 301 -7.04 -3.61 26.97
N GLU A 302 -7.55 -3.46 28.20
CA GLU A 302 -7.09 -2.41 29.11
C GLU A 302 -5.68 -2.72 29.64
N GLU A 303 -5.39 -3.98 29.90
CA GLU A 303 -4.05 -4.44 30.27
C GLU A 303 -3.04 -4.19 29.13
N ALA A 304 -3.41 -4.49 27.88
CA ALA A 304 -2.56 -4.22 26.73
C ALA A 304 -2.25 -2.73 26.58
N LYS A 305 -3.25 -1.88 26.75
CA LYS A 305 -3.09 -0.43 26.70
C LYS A 305 -2.15 0.06 27.83
N ARG A 306 -2.36 -0.42 29.06
CA ARG A 306 -1.52 -0.11 30.22
C ARG A 306 -0.06 -0.52 29.98
N ILE A 307 0.17 -1.73 29.50
CA ILE A 307 1.52 -2.23 29.19
C ILE A 307 2.16 -1.39 28.07
N GLY A 308 1.41 -1.02 27.04
CA GLY A 308 1.90 -0.14 25.99
C GLY A 308 2.38 1.21 26.49
N GLU A 309 1.64 1.84 27.42
CA GLU A 309 2.05 3.11 28.04
C GLU A 309 3.24 2.96 28.99
N GLU A 310 3.32 1.87 29.75
CA GLU A 310 4.42 1.61 30.70
C GLU A 310 5.73 1.20 30.01
N THR A 311 5.65 0.71 28.78
CA THR A 311 6.81 0.30 27.98
C THR A 311 7.16 1.36 26.92
N TRP A 312 6.53 1.32 25.77
CA TRP A 312 6.75 2.26 24.68
C TRP A 312 6.46 3.71 25.08
N GLY A 313 5.30 3.96 25.73
CA GLY A 313 4.87 5.29 26.14
C GLY A 313 5.87 5.98 27.07
N ALA A 314 6.45 5.20 28.00
CA ALA A 314 7.39 5.73 29.01
C ALA A 314 8.77 6.12 28.46
N THR A 315 9.17 5.60 27.28
CA THR A 315 10.54 5.77 26.77
C THR A 315 10.62 6.52 25.42
N LYS A 316 9.52 6.65 24.70
CA LYS A 316 9.48 7.22 23.35
C LYS A 316 10.03 8.66 23.24
N ASP A 317 9.70 9.52 24.20
CA ASP A 317 10.09 10.93 24.18
C ASP A 317 11.60 11.12 24.47
N GLU A 318 12.14 10.32 25.38
CA GLU A 318 13.57 10.34 25.69
C GLU A 318 14.40 9.75 24.54
N ALA A 319 13.89 8.68 23.89
CA ALA A 319 14.51 8.13 22.68
C ALA A 319 14.57 9.18 21.54
N LYS A 320 13.50 9.96 21.38
CA LYS A 320 13.47 11.06 20.41
C LYS A 320 14.49 12.15 20.73
N LYS A 321 14.56 12.60 22.00
CA LYS A 321 15.54 13.59 22.43
C LYS A 321 16.98 13.13 22.18
N MET A 322 17.27 11.85 22.46
CA MET A 322 18.59 11.28 22.21
C MET A 322 18.94 11.31 20.71
N LYS A 323 17.98 10.94 19.84
CA LYS A 323 18.16 10.96 18.39
C LYS A 323 18.38 12.39 17.87
N ASP A 324 17.54 13.33 18.30
CA ASP A 324 17.65 14.73 17.88
C ASP A 324 19.02 15.33 18.28
N ALA A 325 19.54 14.98 19.47
CA ALA A 325 20.86 15.40 19.91
C ALA A 325 22.00 14.80 19.07
N GLN A 326 21.87 13.51 18.69
CA GLN A 326 22.85 12.85 17.79
C GLN A 326 22.85 13.50 16.41
N ASP A 327 21.68 13.77 15.84
CA ASP A 327 21.56 14.40 14.54
C ASP A 327 22.13 15.80 14.51
N GLU A 328 21.95 16.56 15.58
CA GLU A 328 22.56 17.91 15.72
C GLU A 328 24.08 17.84 15.83
N GLU A 329 24.61 16.87 16.56
CA GLU A 329 26.05 16.66 16.66
C GLU A 329 26.67 16.26 15.30
N GLU A 330 26.02 15.33 14.58
CA GLU A 330 26.46 14.91 13.25
C GLU A 330 26.41 16.09 12.26
N ARG A 331 25.37 16.90 12.30
CA ARG A 331 25.26 18.11 11.47
C ARG A 331 26.39 19.11 11.74
N LYS A 332 26.69 19.38 13.03
CA LYS A 332 27.79 20.28 13.41
C LYS A 332 29.14 19.77 12.91
N LYS A 333 29.40 18.47 13.06
CA LYS A 333 30.64 17.85 12.55
C LYS A 333 30.76 17.97 11.03
N ALA A 334 29.66 17.72 10.31
CA ALA A 334 29.64 17.85 8.85
C ALA A 334 29.87 19.30 8.39
N GLU A 335 29.32 20.28 9.11
CA GLU A 335 29.54 21.71 8.84
C GLU A 335 31.02 22.12 9.10
N GLU A 336 31.63 21.62 10.18
CA GLU A 336 33.04 21.86 10.50
C GLU A 336 33.99 21.24 9.46
N GLU A 337 33.70 19.99 9.06
CA GLU A 337 34.47 19.30 8.01
C GLU A 337 34.34 20.00 6.64
N ALA A 338 33.14 20.49 6.30
CA ALA A 338 32.93 21.25 5.08
C ALA A 338 33.70 22.55 5.07
N LYS A 339 33.72 23.32 6.17
CA LYS A 339 34.51 24.53 6.33
C LYS A 339 35.99 24.25 6.23
N ALA A 340 36.48 23.23 6.92
CA ALA A 340 37.90 22.85 6.86
C ALA A 340 38.33 22.42 5.43
N ALA A 341 37.44 21.76 4.68
CA ALA A 341 37.68 21.40 3.29
C ALA A 341 37.71 22.62 2.35
N GLU A 342 36.90 23.65 2.64
CA GLU A 342 36.83 24.89 1.88
C GLU A 342 38.09 25.73 2.13
N ASP A 343 38.48 25.94 3.39
CA ASP A 343 39.72 26.63 3.80
C ASP A 343 40.96 25.95 3.19
N SER A 344 41.01 24.63 3.14
CA SER A 344 42.11 23.87 2.53
C SER A 344 42.22 24.03 1.01
N LYS A 345 41.08 24.32 0.34
CA LYS A 345 41.07 24.61 -1.11
C LYS A 345 41.52 26.04 -1.40
N GLU A 346 41.15 27.01 -0.58
CA GLU A 346 41.62 28.39 -0.69
C GLU A 346 43.11 28.47 -0.50
N ASP A 347 43.68 27.85 0.53
CA ASP A 347 45.13 27.80 0.77
C ASP A 347 45.92 27.20 -0.41
N LYS A 348 45.40 26.14 -1.03
CA LYS A 348 46.01 25.54 -2.23
C LYS A 348 45.89 26.44 -3.46
N GLY A 349 44.75 27.18 -3.57
CA GLY A 349 44.57 28.17 -4.64
C GLY A 349 45.56 29.31 -4.58
N TRP A 350 45.85 29.85 -3.40
CA TRP A 350 46.85 30.88 -3.18
C TRP A 350 48.28 30.38 -3.41
N ALA A 351 48.61 29.16 -3.02
CA ALA A 351 49.91 28.54 -3.24
C ALA A 351 50.24 28.29 -4.74
N MET A 352 49.23 28.08 -5.58
CA MET A 352 49.42 27.97 -7.04
C MET A 352 49.56 29.33 -7.72
N GLN A 353 48.87 30.37 -7.29
CA GLN A 353 49.02 31.73 -7.85
C GLN A 353 50.39 32.37 -7.49
N GLY A 354 50.96 32.06 -6.32
CA GLY A 354 52.27 32.56 -5.91
C GLY A 354 53.46 31.98 -6.70
N LYS A 355 53.28 30.87 -7.44
CA LYS A 355 54.33 30.27 -8.28
C LYS A 355 54.41 30.80 -9.73
N VAL A 356 53.44 31.60 -10.14
CA VAL A 356 53.39 32.15 -11.53
C VAL A 356 54.13 33.49 -11.66
N TRP A 357 54.58 34.11 -10.55
CA TRP A 357 55.25 35.42 -10.56
C TRP A 357 56.74 35.40 -10.20
N SER A 358 57.40 34.26 -10.25
CA SER A 358 58.86 34.14 -10.08
C SER A 358 59.50 33.29 -11.19
N GLY A 359 59.40 33.77 -12.40
CA GLY A 359 60.08 33.22 -13.57
C GLY A 359 60.44 34.31 -14.55
#